data_775390a55766a04a6a008069e16e5f87
#
_entry.id   775390a55766a04a6a008069e16e5f87
#
_cell.length_a   1.000
_cell.length_b   1.000
_cell.length_c   1.000
_cell.angle_alpha   90.00
_cell.angle_beta   90.00
_cell.angle_gamma   90.00
#
_symmetry.space_group_name_H-M   'P 1'
#
loop_
_entity.id
_entity.type
_entity.pdbx_description
1 polymer ?
#
loop_
_entity_poly.entity_id
_entity_poly.type
_entity_poly.pdbx_seq_one_letter_code
_entity_poly.pdbx_strand_id
1 'polypeptide(L)'
;MAELEAVIEQKLIEQLIYGDSQWIYRNDLKTEEDLWNNFRYILEQNNKERLNGDHLSDSEFEQVKNQLQFSSFYKAGEWLVGENGKVMVHVQRDTERLHLVVMNHEHIAGGSSVYEVINQYRALADEDSRQNRRFDVTLMINGLPLIHIELKNKQHSYMDGFWQIKKYIGEGKFTGIFSAV
;
A
#
# COMPACT_ATOMS: atom_id res chain seq x y z
N MET A 1 -27.97 19.60 -7.15
CA MET A 1 -27.14 18.79 -8.07
C MET A 1 -26.32 17.82 -7.23
N ALA A 2 -26.25 16.56 -7.63
CA ALA A 2 -25.33 15.63 -6.96
C ALA A 2 -23.89 16.08 -7.23
N GLU A 3 -23.07 16.02 -6.20
CA GLU A 3 -21.65 16.32 -6.30
C GLU A 3 -20.97 15.24 -7.15
N LEU A 4 -20.11 15.63 -8.07
CA LEU A 4 -19.37 14.70 -8.91
C LEU A 4 -18.36 13.92 -8.04
N GLU A 5 -18.16 12.63 -8.32
CA GLU A 5 -17.20 11.78 -7.60
C GLU A 5 -15.80 12.42 -7.56
N ALA A 6 -15.35 13.04 -8.65
CA ALA A 6 -14.09 13.77 -8.70
C ALA A 6 -13.98 14.92 -7.68
N VAL A 7 -15.08 15.61 -7.37
CA VAL A 7 -15.10 16.68 -6.36
C VAL A 7 -15.01 16.09 -4.95
N ILE A 8 -15.68 14.96 -4.72
CA ILE A 8 -15.61 14.23 -3.43
C ILE A 8 -14.18 13.72 -3.21
N GLU A 9 -13.57 13.13 -4.24
CA GLU A 9 -12.19 12.65 -4.22
C GLU A 9 -11.22 13.78 -3.87
N GLN A 10 -11.32 14.90 -4.57
CA GLN A 10 -10.45 16.06 -4.32
C GLN A 10 -10.58 16.57 -2.88
N LYS A 11 -11.81 16.71 -2.37
CA LYS A 11 -12.04 17.12 -0.98
C LYS A 11 -11.45 16.14 0.03
N LEU A 12 -11.57 14.83 -0.22
CA LEU A 12 -10.98 13.81 0.64
C LEU A 12 -9.46 13.96 0.66
N ILE A 13 -8.82 14.10 -0.50
CA ILE A 13 -7.37 14.28 -0.61
C ILE A 13 -6.93 15.58 0.09
N GLU A 14 -7.63 16.69 -0.13
CA GLU A 14 -7.34 17.97 0.54
C GLU A 14 -7.45 17.84 2.07
N GLN A 15 -8.47 17.15 2.56
CA GLN A 15 -8.63 16.89 3.99
C GLN A 15 -7.51 16.03 4.55
N LEU A 16 -7.03 15.04 3.82
CA LEU A 16 -5.91 14.19 4.22
C LEU A 16 -4.59 14.98 4.26
N ILE A 17 -4.36 15.87 3.30
CA ILE A 17 -3.12 16.65 3.19
C ILE A 17 -3.08 17.79 4.21
N TYR A 18 -4.17 18.56 4.32
CA TYR A 18 -4.23 19.81 5.08
C TYR A 18 -4.97 19.68 6.41
N GLY A 19 -5.58 18.52 6.69
CA GLY A 19 -6.20 18.23 7.97
C GLY A 19 -5.21 17.79 9.05
N ASP A 20 -5.74 17.27 10.14
CA ASP A 20 -4.93 16.89 11.31
C ASP A 20 -3.94 15.74 11.04
N SER A 21 -4.21 14.91 10.04
CA SER A 21 -3.40 13.71 9.75
C SER A 21 -2.19 13.95 8.83
N GLN A 22 -2.16 15.04 8.08
CA GLN A 22 -1.03 15.49 7.25
C GLN A 22 -0.40 14.40 6.36
N TRP A 23 -1.21 13.72 5.56
CA TRP A 23 -0.76 12.73 4.59
C TRP A 23 0.03 13.38 3.45
N ILE A 24 1.02 12.68 2.92
CA ILE A 24 1.80 13.13 1.77
C ILE A 24 1.12 12.66 0.49
N TYR A 25 0.69 13.60 -0.35
CA TYR A 25 0.13 13.27 -1.66
C TYR A 25 1.22 12.92 -2.66
N ARG A 26 1.15 11.71 -3.21
CA ARG A 26 2.15 11.15 -4.12
C ARG A 26 1.58 10.99 -5.53
N ASN A 27 1.50 12.11 -6.23
CA ASN A 27 1.05 12.16 -7.62
C ASN A 27 2.08 11.55 -8.61
N ASP A 28 3.31 11.33 -8.19
CA ASP A 28 4.41 10.73 -8.93
C ASP A 28 4.33 9.20 -9.03
N LEU A 29 3.66 8.52 -8.11
CA LEU A 29 3.55 7.06 -8.08
C LEU A 29 2.40 6.59 -8.99
N LYS A 30 2.71 6.15 -10.20
CA LYS A 30 1.73 5.79 -11.23
C LYS A 30 1.76 4.34 -11.67
N THR A 31 2.88 3.67 -11.46
CA THR A 31 3.09 2.27 -11.86
C THR A 31 3.37 1.40 -10.63
N GLU A 32 3.23 0.09 -10.79
CA GLU A 32 3.59 -0.85 -9.71
C GLU A 32 5.09 -0.78 -9.40
N GLU A 33 5.92 -0.53 -10.40
CA GLU A 33 7.36 -0.33 -10.22
C GLU A 33 7.66 0.91 -9.37
N ASP A 34 6.95 2.04 -9.60
CA ASP A 34 7.08 3.24 -8.77
C ASP A 34 6.72 2.94 -7.31
N LEU A 35 5.64 2.18 -7.08
CA LEU A 35 5.22 1.80 -5.73
C LEU A 35 6.25 0.89 -5.04
N TRP A 36 6.77 -0.12 -5.74
CA TRP A 36 7.82 -1.00 -5.22
C TRP A 36 9.11 -0.25 -4.92
N ASN A 37 9.52 0.69 -5.79
CA ASN A 37 10.70 1.52 -5.57
C ASN A 37 10.52 2.44 -4.36
N ASN A 38 9.34 3.04 -4.19
CA ASN A 38 9.00 3.86 -3.03
C ASN A 38 9.03 3.02 -1.75
N PHE A 39 8.42 1.84 -1.76
CA PHE A 39 8.43 0.93 -0.60
C PHE A 39 9.85 0.51 -0.24
N ARG A 40 10.67 0.11 -1.23
CA ARG A 40 12.08 -0.26 -1.03
C ARG A 40 12.86 0.88 -0.38
N TYR A 41 12.72 2.08 -0.91
CA TYR A 41 13.38 3.26 -0.36
C TYR A 41 13.03 3.50 1.11
N ILE A 42 11.74 3.50 1.45
CA ILE A 42 11.29 3.71 2.83
C ILE A 42 11.75 2.56 3.74
N LEU A 43 11.65 1.31 3.28
CA LEU A 43 12.13 0.14 4.02
C LEU A 43 13.62 0.26 4.36
N GLU A 44 14.44 0.65 3.40
CA GLU A 44 15.88 0.86 3.61
C GLU A 44 16.15 2.00 4.58
N GLN A 45 15.45 3.14 4.47
CA GLN A 45 15.60 4.26 5.40
C GLN A 45 15.25 3.87 6.84
N ASN A 46 14.14 3.15 7.02
CA ASN A 46 13.68 2.71 8.35
C ASN A 46 14.58 1.63 8.96
N ASN A 47 15.40 0.96 8.16
CA ASN A 47 16.29 -0.12 8.60
C ASN A 47 17.77 0.18 8.35
N LYS A 48 18.14 1.44 8.19
CA LYS A 48 19.51 1.85 7.85
C LYS A 48 20.58 1.26 8.79
N GLU A 49 20.30 1.21 10.09
CA GLU A 49 21.21 0.63 11.08
C GLU A 49 21.35 -0.90 10.90
N ARG A 50 20.23 -1.60 10.63
CA ARG A 50 20.22 -3.06 10.40
C ARG A 50 20.90 -3.45 9.09
N LEU A 51 20.87 -2.57 8.12
CA LEU A 51 21.53 -2.73 6.83
C LEU A 51 23.00 -2.24 6.86
N ASN A 52 23.51 -1.77 8.02
CA ASN A 52 24.83 -1.17 8.16
C ASN A 52 25.10 -0.01 7.18
N GLY A 53 24.04 0.68 6.77
CA GLY A 53 24.08 1.76 5.79
C GLY A 53 24.09 1.30 4.32
N ASP A 54 24.09 -0.01 4.05
CA ASP A 54 24.01 -0.56 2.70
C ASP A 54 22.58 -0.53 2.16
N HIS A 55 22.46 -0.73 0.85
CA HIS A 55 21.18 -0.96 0.18
C HIS A 55 20.88 -2.46 0.04
N LEU A 56 19.61 -2.79 -0.15
CA LEU A 56 19.22 -4.13 -0.56
C LEU A 56 19.65 -4.37 -2.02
N SER A 57 20.22 -5.52 -2.32
CA SER A 57 20.37 -5.98 -3.70
C SER A 57 19.01 -6.31 -4.31
N ASP A 58 18.94 -6.44 -5.63
CA ASP A 58 17.68 -6.81 -6.30
C ASP A 58 17.20 -8.20 -5.89
N SER A 59 18.13 -9.14 -5.69
CA SER A 59 17.78 -10.49 -5.21
C SER A 59 17.27 -10.50 -3.77
N GLU A 60 17.79 -9.63 -2.90
CA GLU A 60 17.29 -9.45 -1.54
C GLU A 60 15.90 -8.79 -1.54
N PHE A 61 15.70 -7.80 -2.41
CA PHE A 61 14.40 -7.16 -2.53
C PHE A 61 13.33 -8.08 -3.13
N GLU A 62 13.69 -8.98 -4.04
CA GLU A 62 12.78 -10.04 -4.50
C GLU A 62 12.35 -10.98 -3.35
N GLN A 63 13.22 -11.28 -2.39
CA GLN A 63 12.82 -12.03 -1.19
C GLN A 63 11.76 -11.27 -0.38
N VAL A 64 11.87 -9.94 -0.29
CA VAL A 64 10.86 -9.09 0.36
C VAL A 64 9.53 -9.16 -0.39
N LYS A 65 9.53 -8.95 -1.71
CA LYS A 65 8.32 -9.01 -2.54
C LYS A 65 7.59 -10.35 -2.41
N ASN A 66 8.35 -11.45 -2.40
CA ASN A 66 7.78 -12.80 -2.25
C ASN A 66 7.06 -13.01 -0.92
N GLN A 67 7.55 -12.40 0.17
CA GLN A 67 6.90 -12.47 1.48
C GLN A 67 5.61 -11.62 1.56
N LEU A 68 5.47 -10.63 0.70
CA LEU A 68 4.31 -9.76 0.62
C LEU A 68 3.23 -10.27 -0.35
N GLN A 69 3.37 -11.49 -0.86
CA GLN A 69 2.34 -12.15 -1.66
C GLN A 69 1.44 -13.01 -0.77
N PHE A 70 0.37 -12.41 -0.27
CA PHE A 70 -0.55 -13.11 0.62
C PHE A 70 -1.59 -13.91 -0.17
N SER A 71 -1.84 -15.14 0.26
CA SER A 71 -2.85 -16.02 -0.34
C SER A 71 -4.29 -15.64 0.04
N SER A 72 -4.47 -14.76 1.02
CA SER A 72 -5.76 -14.26 1.47
C SER A 72 -5.61 -13.01 2.34
N PHE A 73 -6.68 -12.22 2.44
CA PHE A 73 -6.74 -11.06 3.37
C PHE A 73 -6.55 -11.47 4.84
N TYR A 74 -6.96 -12.69 5.20
CA TYR A 74 -6.71 -13.21 6.55
C TYR A 74 -5.21 -13.34 6.82
N LYS A 75 -4.44 -13.90 5.87
CA LYS A 75 -2.98 -14.02 5.99
C LYS A 75 -2.27 -12.66 5.98
N ALA A 76 -2.74 -11.73 5.19
CA ALA A 76 -2.26 -10.36 5.24
C ALA A 76 -2.52 -9.72 6.62
N GLY A 77 -3.74 -9.90 7.16
CA GLY A 77 -4.12 -9.42 8.48
C GLY A 77 -3.28 -10.04 9.60
N GLU A 78 -3.03 -11.37 9.57
CA GLU A 78 -2.12 -12.03 10.53
C GLU A 78 -0.71 -11.42 10.48
N TRP A 79 -0.17 -11.19 9.29
CA TRP A 79 1.13 -10.58 9.13
C TRP A 79 1.17 -9.13 9.63
N LEU A 80 0.11 -8.34 9.36
CA LEU A 80 -0.02 -6.95 9.82
C LEU A 80 -0.14 -6.82 11.34
N VAL A 81 -0.60 -7.84 12.06
CA VAL A 81 -0.55 -7.87 13.54
C VAL A 81 0.89 -7.84 14.04
N GLY A 82 1.79 -8.51 13.31
CA GLY A 82 3.21 -8.54 13.62
C GLY A 82 3.56 -9.30 14.89
N GLU A 83 4.83 -9.26 15.22
CA GLU A 83 5.37 -9.82 16.46
C GLU A 83 5.87 -8.71 17.39
N ASN A 84 5.42 -8.69 18.63
CA ASN A 84 5.79 -7.65 19.61
C ASN A 84 5.57 -6.22 19.07
N GLY A 85 4.46 -5.99 18.35
CA GLY A 85 4.12 -4.70 17.77
C GLY A 85 4.95 -4.30 16.55
N LYS A 86 5.73 -5.21 15.96
CA LYS A 86 6.53 -4.96 14.77
C LYS A 86 6.14 -5.89 13.63
N VAL A 87 5.83 -5.31 12.50
CA VAL A 87 5.63 -6.02 11.24
C VAL A 87 6.97 -6.09 10.52
N MET A 88 7.44 -7.30 10.22
CA MET A 88 8.78 -7.52 9.69
C MET A 88 8.77 -8.36 8.42
N VAL A 89 9.81 -8.18 7.60
CA VAL A 89 10.21 -9.08 6.53
C VAL A 89 11.63 -9.58 6.79
N HIS A 90 11.96 -10.71 6.22
CA HIS A 90 13.24 -11.38 6.44
C HIS A 90 14.00 -11.48 5.13
N VAL A 91 15.29 -11.17 5.18
CA VAL A 91 16.17 -11.22 4.01
C VAL A 91 17.38 -12.04 4.34
N GLN A 92 17.72 -13.00 3.50
CA GLN A 92 18.98 -13.74 3.60
C GLN A 92 20.06 -12.96 2.83
N ARG A 93 21.07 -12.47 3.59
CA ARG A 93 22.27 -11.82 3.06
C ARG A 93 23.46 -12.70 3.40
N ASP A 94 24.04 -13.36 2.41
CA ASP A 94 25.11 -14.34 2.58
C ASP A 94 24.77 -15.38 3.67
N THR A 95 25.46 -15.35 4.80
CA THR A 95 25.26 -16.26 5.94
C THR A 95 24.34 -15.68 7.04
N GLU A 96 23.94 -14.42 6.92
CA GLU A 96 23.14 -13.71 7.92
C GLU A 96 21.68 -13.58 7.47
N ARG A 97 20.75 -13.70 8.42
CA ARG A 97 19.33 -13.42 8.22
C ARG A 97 19.00 -12.06 8.82
N LEU A 98 18.72 -11.11 7.97
CA LEU A 98 18.30 -9.78 8.36
C LEU A 98 16.78 -9.74 8.65
N HIS A 99 16.40 -9.03 9.70
CA HIS A 99 15.01 -8.80 10.10
C HIS A 99 14.68 -7.32 9.91
N LEU A 100 13.99 -6.99 8.84
CA LEU A 100 13.69 -5.61 8.47
C LEU A 100 12.29 -5.23 8.94
N VAL A 101 12.19 -4.15 9.68
CA VAL A 101 10.91 -3.62 10.18
C VAL A 101 10.21 -2.86 9.07
N VAL A 102 9.01 -3.29 8.71
CA VAL A 102 8.11 -2.62 7.77
C VAL A 102 7.26 -1.58 8.50
N MET A 103 6.69 -1.98 9.66
CA MET A 103 5.90 -1.10 10.52
C MET A 103 6.22 -1.38 11.99
N ASN A 104 6.16 -0.34 12.81
CA ASN A 104 6.23 -0.45 14.27
C ASN A 104 5.00 0.22 14.87
N HIS A 105 4.16 -0.54 15.56
CA HIS A 105 2.91 -0.05 16.13
C HIS A 105 3.11 1.04 17.18
N GLU A 106 4.27 1.06 17.85
CA GLU A 106 4.62 2.14 18.79
C GLU A 106 4.80 3.50 18.09
N HIS A 107 5.09 3.48 16.78
CA HIS A 107 5.40 4.67 15.98
C HIS A 107 4.30 5.03 14.97
N ILE A 108 3.16 4.34 14.98
CA ILE A 108 2.06 4.59 14.03
C ILE A 108 1.44 5.97 14.25
N ALA A 109 1.34 6.46 15.47
CA ALA A 109 0.70 7.75 15.76
C ALA A 109 1.67 8.94 15.74
N GLY A 110 2.94 8.71 15.44
CA GLY A 110 4.01 9.71 15.39
C GLY A 110 5.36 9.02 15.38
N GLY A 111 6.36 9.63 14.79
CA GLY A 111 7.69 9.06 14.71
C GLY A 111 8.13 8.75 13.28
N SER A 112 8.66 7.57 13.00
CA SER A 112 9.25 7.22 11.69
C SER A 112 8.28 6.73 10.62
N SER A 113 6.97 6.63 10.92
CA SER A 113 5.98 6.18 9.93
C SER A 113 5.69 7.25 8.89
N VAL A 114 5.69 6.86 7.62
CA VAL A 114 5.37 7.71 6.47
C VAL A 114 3.96 7.39 6.01
N TYR A 115 3.11 8.41 5.94
CA TYR A 115 1.71 8.31 5.50
C TYR A 115 1.57 8.95 4.14
N GLU A 116 1.21 8.17 3.15
CA GLU A 116 1.11 8.61 1.76
C GLU A 116 -0.26 8.30 1.19
N VAL A 117 -0.75 9.17 0.31
CA VAL A 117 -1.98 8.97 -0.43
C VAL A 117 -1.73 9.08 -1.92
N ILE A 118 -2.23 8.11 -2.67
CA ILE A 118 -2.30 8.13 -4.13
C ILE A 118 -3.76 8.09 -4.58
N ASN A 119 -4.02 8.59 -5.77
CA ASN A 119 -5.35 8.49 -6.38
C ASN A 119 -5.26 8.08 -7.83
N GLN A 120 -6.39 7.59 -8.35
CA GLN A 120 -6.58 7.24 -9.76
C GLN A 120 -5.50 6.28 -10.27
N TYR A 121 -5.01 5.39 -9.39
CA TYR A 121 -4.04 4.37 -9.75
C TYR A 121 -4.65 3.39 -10.75
N ARG A 122 -3.91 3.11 -11.81
CA ARG A 122 -4.34 2.16 -12.85
C ARG A 122 -3.74 0.79 -12.58
N ALA A 123 -4.54 -0.09 -12.00
CA ALA A 123 -4.23 -1.51 -11.94
C ALA A 123 -4.36 -2.09 -13.35
N LEU A 124 -3.24 -2.42 -13.97
CA LEU A 124 -3.19 -2.95 -15.32
C LEU A 124 -3.88 -4.32 -15.39
N ALA A 125 -4.29 -4.70 -16.60
CA ALA A 125 -4.78 -6.04 -16.88
C ALA A 125 -3.59 -7.02 -16.85
N ASP A 126 -3.71 -8.09 -16.08
CA ASP A 126 -2.84 -9.26 -16.18
C ASP A 126 -3.31 -10.13 -17.36
N GLU A 127 -2.53 -11.16 -17.72
CA GLU A 127 -2.90 -12.11 -18.78
C GLU A 127 -4.28 -12.75 -18.53
N ASP A 128 -4.66 -12.91 -17.26
CA ASP A 128 -5.95 -13.49 -16.83
C ASP A 128 -7.07 -12.45 -16.66
N SER A 129 -6.77 -11.18 -16.44
CA SER A 129 -7.77 -10.13 -16.24
C SER A 129 -7.82 -9.16 -17.42
N ARG A 130 -8.84 -9.31 -18.24
CA ARG A 130 -9.02 -8.56 -19.50
C ARG A 130 -9.38 -7.07 -19.35
N GLN A 131 -9.40 -6.51 -18.13
CA GLN A 131 -9.85 -5.13 -17.93
C GLN A 131 -8.91 -4.36 -16.99
N ASN A 132 -8.43 -3.22 -17.46
CA ASN A 132 -7.80 -2.23 -16.61
C ASN A 132 -8.82 -1.71 -15.59
N ARG A 133 -8.41 -1.59 -14.34
CA ARG A 133 -9.19 -0.96 -13.27
C ARG A 133 -8.49 0.29 -12.79
N ARG A 134 -9.26 1.20 -12.27
CA ARG A 134 -8.77 2.45 -11.71
C ARG A 134 -9.26 2.54 -10.27
N PHE A 135 -8.34 2.59 -9.35
CA PHE A 135 -8.59 2.76 -7.93
C PHE A 135 -8.78 4.25 -7.64
N ASP A 136 -9.85 4.61 -6.92
CA ASP A 136 -10.13 6.03 -6.66
C ASP A 136 -9.08 6.61 -5.71
N VAL A 137 -8.99 6.13 -4.48
CA VAL A 137 -7.99 6.58 -3.49
C VAL A 137 -7.38 5.38 -2.79
N THR A 138 -6.07 5.40 -2.63
CA THR A 138 -5.35 4.39 -1.84
C THR A 138 -4.46 5.08 -0.82
N LEU A 139 -4.56 4.61 0.44
CA LEU A 139 -3.72 5.08 1.53
C LEU A 139 -2.60 4.08 1.79
N MET A 140 -1.39 4.61 1.92
CA MET A 140 -0.18 3.81 2.13
C MET A 140 0.48 4.18 3.45
N ILE A 141 1.00 3.19 4.15
CA ILE A 141 1.83 3.38 5.34
C ILE A 141 3.20 2.77 5.05
N ASN A 142 4.23 3.58 5.21
CA ASN A 142 5.61 3.20 4.89
C ASN A 142 5.78 2.66 3.46
N GLY A 143 5.07 3.27 2.50
CA GLY A 143 5.10 2.88 1.09
C GLY A 143 4.27 1.64 0.75
N LEU A 144 3.66 0.96 1.73
CA LEU A 144 2.82 -0.22 1.50
C LEU A 144 1.34 0.19 1.40
N PRO A 145 0.63 -0.09 0.30
CA PRO A 145 -0.81 0.10 0.19
C PRO A 145 -1.55 -0.77 1.21
N LEU A 146 -2.41 -0.16 2.02
CA LEU A 146 -3.15 -0.87 3.08
C LEU A 146 -4.65 -0.60 3.06
N ILE A 147 -5.09 0.55 2.54
CA ILE A 147 -6.50 0.92 2.54
C ILE A 147 -6.87 1.41 1.15
N HIS A 148 -7.86 0.79 0.56
CA HIS A 148 -8.48 1.24 -0.66
C HIS A 148 -9.84 1.87 -0.37
N ILE A 149 -10.09 3.04 -0.95
CA ILE A 149 -11.34 3.79 -0.81
C ILE A 149 -11.97 3.92 -2.20
N GLU A 150 -13.17 3.38 -2.34
CA GLU A 150 -13.99 3.51 -3.53
C GLU A 150 -15.09 4.55 -3.29
N LEU A 151 -15.13 5.58 -4.10
CA LEU A 151 -16.04 6.71 -3.93
C LEU A 151 -17.28 6.57 -4.80
N LYS A 152 -18.43 6.92 -4.24
CA LYS A 152 -19.69 7.01 -4.96
C LYS A 152 -20.40 8.31 -4.62
N ASN A 153 -20.98 8.95 -5.64
CA ASN A 153 -21.80 10.13 -5.41
C ASN A 153 -23.16 9.74 -4.79
N LYS A 154 -23.85 10.72 -4.23
CA LYS A 154 -25.12 10.51 -3.51
C LYS A 154 -26.27 9.93 -4.35
N GLN A 155 -26.14 9.85 -5.69
CA GLN A 155 -27.14 9.22 -6.56
C GLN A 155 -26.97 7.71 -6.66
N HIS A 156 -25.81 7.19 -6.25
CA HIS A 156 -25.50 5.76 -6.21
C HIS A 156 -25.64 5.21 -4.79
N SER A 157 -26.00 3.95 -4.70
CA SER A 157 -25.99 3.23 -3.42
C SER A 157 -24.54 3.00 -2.97
N TYR A 158 -24.28 3.06 -1.66
CA TYR A 158 -22.99 2.61 -1.10
C TYR A 158 -22.71 1.14 -1.46
N MET A 159 -23.76 0.36 -1.71
CA MET A 159 -23.65 -1.03 -2.19
C MET A 159 -22.97 -1.13 -3.56
N ASP A 160 -23.07 -0.10 -4.41
CA ASP A 160 -22.38 -0.10 -5.70
C ASP A 160 -20.86 -0.05 -5.52
N GLY A 161 -20.36 0.73 -4.55
CA GLY A 161 -18.96 0.71 -4.15
C GLY A 161 -18.52 -0.64 -3.59
N PHE A 162 -19.33 -1.24 -2.72
CA PHE A 162 -19.07 -2.58 -2.19
C PHE A 162 -18.97 -3.64 -3.30
N TRP A 163 -19.91 -3.64 -4.24
CA TRP A 163 -19.88 -4.59 -5.36
C TRP A 163 -18.68 -4.35 -6.28
N GLN A 164 -18.24 -3.11 -6.44
CA GLN A 164 -17.07 -2.77 -7.22
C GLN A 164 -15.79 -3.34 -6.56
N ILE A 165 -15.62 -3.17 -5.25
CA ILE A 165 -14.50 -3.78 -4.50
C ILE A 165 -14.55 -5.30 -4.61
N LYS A 166 -15.72 -5.93 -4.42
CA LYS A 166 -15.90 -7.39 -4.58
C LYS A 166 -15.49 -7.85 -5.97
N LYS A 167 -15.79 -7.06 -6.99
CA LYS A 167 -15.39 -7.34 -8.37
C LYS A 167 -13.88 -7.27 -8.54
N TYR A 168 -13.21 -6.26 -7.97
CA TYR A 168 -11.74 -6.15 -8.01
C TYR A 168 -11.06 -7.34 -7.33
N ILE A 169 -11.60 -7.80 -6.19
CA ILE A 169 -11.15 -9.02 -5.52
C ILE A 169 -11.26 -10.23 -6.45
N GLY A 170 -12.43 -10.42 -7.08
CA GLY A 170 -12.69 -11.53 -8.00
C GLY A 170 -11.84 -11.50 -9.28
N GLU A 171 -11.37 -10.32 -9.68
CA GLU A 171 -10.48 -10.11 -10.82
C GLU A 171 -8.98 -10.14 -10.43
N GLY A 172 -8.64 -10.47 -9.18
CA GLY A 172 -7.25 -10.55 -8.71
C GLY A 172 -6.52 -9.21 -8.72
N LYS A 173 -7.22 -8.07 -8.56
CA LYS A 173 -6.59 -6.74 -8.60
C LYS A 173 -5.83 -6.37 -7.32
N PHE A 174 -6.11 -7.07 -6.24
CA PHE A 174 -5.38 -6.95 -4.97
C PHE A 174 -4.30 -8.03 -4.88
N THR A 175 -3.29 -7.93 -5.75
CA THR A 175 -2.11 -8.80 -5.82
C THR A 175 -0.83 -7.95 -5.82
N GLY A 176 0.34 -8.57 -5.83
CA GLY A 176 1.62 -7.85 -5.77
C GLY A 176 1.68 -6.94 -4.55
N ILE A 177 2.06 -5.70 -4.73
CA ILE A 177 2.15 -4.71 -3.64
C ILE A 177 0.79 -4.42 -2.98
N PHE A 178 -0.31 -4.66 -3.68
CA PHE A 178 -1.68 -4.48 -3.15
C PHE A 178 -2.23 -5.69 -2.40
N SER A 179 -1.46 -6.74 -2.20
CA SER A 179 -1.94 -7.97 -1.56
C SER A 179 -2.29 -7.82 -0.06
N ALA A 180 -1.89 -6.71 0.56
CA ALA A 180 -2.17 -6.39 1.95
C ALA A 180 -3.36 -5.41 2.14
N VAL A 181 -4.01 -4.98 1.04
CA VAL A 181 -5.15 -4.02 1.05
C VAL A 181 -6.42 -4.66 1.57
#